data_adf206f5ad51c1b4f11a229936f6e50f
#
_entry.id   adf206f5ad51c1b4f11a229936f6e50f
#
_cell.length_a   1.000
_cell.length_b   1.000
_cell.length_c   1.000
_cell.angle_alpha   90.00
_cell.angle_beta   90.00
_cell.angle_gamma   90.00
#
_symmetry.space_group_name_H-M   'P 1'
#
loop_
_entity.id
_entity.type
_entity.pdbx_description
1 polymer ?
#
loop_
_entity_poly.entity_id
_entity_poly.type
_entity_poly.pdbx_seq_one_letter_code
_entity_poly.pdbx_strand_id
1 'polypeptide(L)'
;ELGLPFVYEMRGMWEESAVASGRWKAGGLAHRRFRRLETKVLKSADSVICISETLRKEALSRGVASEKITVVPNAVDLNNEAVESELLHEMKEKLEGKLVVGYIGSLRELEGVDLTAEAVSILKSQGVDVEFFVLSSESGQTELREYCKSLGIADKSHIVGPVPHEQVAPFYELIDVFVVSRPDTQVTRLVTPLKPFEAMQSGRAVVMSDLPALAEIIENGETGRLYPVGDVEKLSDVIQELLEDEAKRAELGNNAQSWITENRTWESVVKEVIHAYSLLSTS
;
A
#
# COMPACT_ATOMS: atom_id res chain seq x y z
N GLU A 1 21.12 14.82 -29.26
CA GLU A 1 19.83 15.40 -29.57
C GLU A 1 19.29 14.64 -30.75
N LEU A 2 18.56 13.57 -30.42
CA LEU A 2 18.16 12.56 -31.42
C LEU A 2 16.78 12.85 -32.03
N GLY A 3 16.10 13.94 -31.58
CA GLY A 3 14.74 14.28 -32.02
C GLY A 3 13.70 13.22 -31.62
N LEU A 4 13.99 12.41 -30.58
CA LEU A 4 13.06 11.42 -30.06
C LEU A 4 12.17 12.05 -28.97
N PRO A 5 10.88 11.69 -28.92
CA PRO A 5 10.00 12.12 -27.84
C PRO A 5 10.46 11.54 -26.50
N PHE A 6 10.30 12.34 -25.45
CA PHE A 6 10.68 12.02 -24.07
C PHE A 6 9.42 11.80 -23.22
N VAL A 7 9.23 10.58 -22.72
CA VAL A 7 8.17 10.22 -21.76
C VAL A 7 8.76 10.14 -20.37
N TYR A 8 8.14 10.82 -19.41
CA TYR A 8 8.52 10.72 -18.00
C TYR A 8 7.44 9.97 -17.21
N GLU A 9 7.81 8.85 -16.59
CA GLU A 9 6.92 8.10 -15.70
C GLU A 9 7.14 8.52 -14.24
N MET A 10 6.13 9.16 -13.65
CA MET A 10 6.11 9.63 -12.27
C MET A 10 5.51 8.55 -11.36
N ARG A 11 6.37 7.71 -10.78
CA ARG A 11 5.96 6.61 -9.89
C ARG A 11 6.03 6.96 -8.40
N GLY A 12 6.55 8.11 -8.06
CA GLY A 12 6.71 8.56 -6.68
C GLY A 12 7.42 9.89 -6.60
N MET A 13 7.73 10.30 -5.38
CA MET A 13 8.35 11.59 -5.05
C MET A 13 9.67 11.32 -4.34
N TRP A 14 10.78 11.39 -5.07
CA TRP A 14 12.12 11.09 -4.53
C TRP A 14 12.53 12.01 -3.38
N GLU A 15 12.26 13.32 -3.53
CA GLU A 15 12.56 14.32 -2.50
C GLU A 15 11.75 14.09 -1.23
N GLU A 16 10.47 13.74 -1.36
CA GLU A 16 9.60 13.48 -0.20
C GLU A 16 9.97 12.14 0.47
N SER A 17 10.35 11.13 -0.32
CA SER A 17 10.86 9.87 0.21
C SER A 17 12.18 10.06 0.97
N ALA A 18 13.04 10.98 0.51
CA ALA A 18 14.28 11.33 1.21
C ALA A 18 14.03 12.10 2.52
N VAL A 19 12.96 12.89 2.57
CA VAL A 19 12.50 13.57 3.80
C VAL A 19 11.90 12.56 4.76
N ALA A 20 11.00 11.70 4.31
CA ALA A 20 10.35 10.68 5.13
C ALA A 20 11.35 9.68 5.73
N SER A 21 12.48 9.40 5.04
CA SER A 21 13.56 8.55 5.55
C SER A 21 14.60 9.31 6.40
N GLY A 22 14.35 10.56 6.77
CA GLY A 22 15.27 11.39 7.57
C GLY A 22 16.57 11.81 6.86
N ARG A 23 16.77 11.41 5.58
CA ARG A 23 17.99 11.76 4.82
C ARG A 23 18.08 13.26 4.50
N TRP A 24 16.95 13.90 4.29
CA TRP A 24 16.86 15.34 4.00
C TRP A 24 15.88 16.03 4.93
N LYS A 25 16.19 17.30 5.22
CA LYS A 25 15.26 18.17 5.93
C LYS A 25 14.21 18.72 4.97
N ALA A 26 12.94 18.66 5.33
CA ALA A 26 11.85 19.29 4.59
C ALA A 26 12.14 20.78 4.34
N GLY A 27 11.97 21.23 3.10
CA GLY A 27 12.33 22.60 2.70
C GLY A 27 13.82 22.94 2.73
N GLY A 28 14.71 21.98 3.03
CA GLY A 28 16.16 22.16 2.99
C GLY A 28 16.71 22.38 1.58
N LEU A 29 18.00 22.71 1.47
CA LEU A 29 18.63 23.02 0.17
C LEU A 29 18.56 21.81 -0.80
N ALA A 30 18.86 20.60 -0.33
CA ALA A 30 18.82 19.38 -1.14
C ALA A 30 17.40 19.11 -1.63
N HIS A 31 16.40 19.12 -0.72
CA HIS A 31 14.99 18.95 -1.04
C HIS A 31 14.51 19.96 -2.09
N ARG A 32 14.76 21.27 -1.88
CA ARG A 32 14.37 22.33 -2.84
C ARG A 32 15.04 22.19 -4.19
N ARG A 33 16.34 21.83 -4.20
CA ARG A 33 17.11 21.65 -5.44
C ARG A 33 16.57 20.46 -6.23
N PHE A 34 16.34 19.34 -5.57
CA PHE A 34 15.84 18.13 -6.21
C PHE A 34 14.43 18.33 -6.77
N ARG A 35 13.53 18.93 -5.97
CA ARG A 35 12.17 19.28 -6.42
C ARG A 35 12.19 20.21 -7.65
N ARG A 36 13.08 21.20 -7.70
CA ARG A 36 13.23 22.07 -8.87
C ARG A 36 13.71 21.30 -10.09
N LEU A 37 14.66 20.39 -9.91
CA LEU A 37 15.22 19.58 -10.98
C LEU A 37 14.15 18.66 -11.57
N GLU A 38 13.44 17.93 -10.73
CA GLU A 38 12.36 17.05 -11.16
C GLU A 38 11.21 17.81 -11.83
N THR A 39 10.83 18.98 -11.27
CA THR A 39 9.85 19.86 -11.91
C THR A 39 10.30 20.31 -13.30
N LYS A 40 11.60 20.60 -13.49
CA LYS A 40 12.15 20.95 -14.80
C LYS A 40 12.06 19.77 -15.78
N VAL A 41 12.40 18.58 -15.32
CA VAL A 41 12.31 17.35 -16.12
C VAL A 41 10.87 17.07 -16.53
N LEU A 42 9.93 17.10 -15.59
CA LEU A 42 8.49 16.94 -15.83
C LEU A 42 7.96 17.89 -16.89
N LYS A 43 8.31 19.18 -16.80
CA LYS A 43 7.89 20.21 -17.77
C LYS A 43 8.51 20.02 -19.15
N SER A 44 9.72 19.46 -19.23
CA SER A 44 10.41 19.21 -20.50
C SER A 44 9.97 17.93 -21.19
N ALA A 45 9.22 17.06 -20.51
CA ALA A 45 8.69 15.86 -21.11
C ALA A 45 7.62 16.16 -22.17
N ASP A 46 7.59 15.38 -23.22
CA ASP A 46 6.56 15.42 -24.24
C ASP A 46 5.26 14.78 -23.72
N SER A 47 5.39 13.74 -22.90
CA SER A 47 4.29 13.10 -22.15
C SER A 47 4.73 12.75 -20.74
N VAL A 48 3.80 12.83 -19.78
CA VAL A 48 4.00 12.44 -18.37
C VAL A 48 2.98 11.38 -18.02
N ILE A 49 3.45 10.23 -17.53
CA ILE A 49 2.61 9.16 -16.99
C ILE A 49 2.66 9.24 -15.48
N CYS A 50 1.49 9.27 -14.82
CA CYS A 50 1.34 9.24 -13.37
C CYS A 50 0.63 7.96 -12.93
N ILE A 51 1.03 7.37 -11.79
CA ILE A 51 0.39 6.12 -11.29
C ILE A 51 -0.91 6.36 -10.52
N SER A 52 -1.34 7.61 -10.33
CA SER A 52 -2.54 7.97 -9.56
C SER A 52 -3.04 9.37 -9.92
N GLU A 53 -4.32 9.65 -9.64
CA GLU A 53 -4.87 10.99 -9.74
C GLU A 53 -4.22 11.96 -8.74
N THR A 54 -3.80 11.46 -7.59
CA THR A 54 -3.07 12.26 -6.59
C THR A 54 -1.73 12.75 -7.14
N LEU A 55 -0.96 11.89 -7.80
CA LEU A 55 0.29 12.31 -8.48
C LEU A 55 0.02 13.19 -9.70
N ARG A 56 -1.07 12.96 -10.44
CA ARG A 56 -1.49 13.86 -11.51
C ARG A 56 -1.74 15.27 -11.00
N LYS A 57 -2.47 15.42 -9.90
CA LYS A 57 -2.70 16.71 -9.23
C LYS A 57 -1.39 17.39 -8.81
N GLU A 58 -0.44 16.62 -8.30
CA GLU A 58 0.90 17.15 -7.96
C GLU A 58 1.66 17.61 -9.22
N ALA A 59 1.66 16.85 -10.31
CA ALA A 59 2.27 17.26 -11.57
C ALA A 59 1.64 18.56 -12.12
N LEU A 60 0.32 18.68 -12.07
CA LEU A 60 -0.40 19.92 -12.42
C LEU A 60 0.03 21.10 -11.54
N SER A 61 0.15 20.88 -10.22
CA SER A 61 0.59 21.91 -9.27
C SER A 61 2.00 22.41 -9.55
N ARG A 62 2.85 21.55 -10.14
CA ARG A 62 4.20 21.89 -10.60
C ARG A 62 4.22 22.62 -11.95
N GLY A 63 3.05 22.78 -12.57
CA GLY A 63 2.86 23.51 -13.84
C GLY A 63 3.15 22.67 -15.08
N VAL A 64 2.93 21.34 -15.00
CA VAL A 64 2.83 20.48 -16.19
C VAL A 64 1.48 20.69 -16.84
N ALA A 65 1.43 20.81 -18.16
CA ALA A 65 0.20 21.00 -18.90
C ALA A 65 -0.68 19.74 -18.85
N SER A 66 -1.98 19.91 -18.62
CA SER A 66 -2.91 18.80 -18.38
C SER A 66 -2.99 17.81 -19.53
N GLU A 67 -2.87 18.30 -20.76
CA GLU A 67 -2.88 17.50 -21.98
C GLU A 67 -1.67 16.60 -22.17
N LYS A 68 -0.61 16.82 -21.39
CA LYS A 68 0.58 15.97 -21.38
C LYS A 68 0.51 14.84 -20.36
N ILE A 69 -0.48 14.83 -19.46
CA ILE A 69 -0.50 13.92 -18.33
C ILE A 69 -1.55 12.82 -18.55
N THR A 70 -1.09 11.58 -18.56
CA THR A 70 -1.94 10.37 -18.57
C THR A 70 -1.80 9.64 -17.24
N VAL A 71 -2.92 9.22 -16.65
CA VAL A 71 -2.90 8.36 -15.45
C VAL A 71 -2.89 6.90 -15.90
N VAL A 72 -1.82 6.20 -15.52
CA VAL A 72 -1.66 4.76 -15.71
C VAL A 72 -1.45 4.15 -14.33
N PRO A 73 -2.52 3.66 -13.68
CA PRO A 73 -2.41 3.18 -12.32
C PRO A 73 -1.58 1.89 -12.22
N ASN A 74 -1.12 1.59 -11.00
CA ASN A 74 -0.50 0.31 -10.72
C ASN A 74 -1.49 -0.84 -10.99
N ALA A 75 -0.97 -1.96 -11.47
CA ALA A 75 -1.73 -3.16 -11.79
C ALA A 75 -1.13 -4.39 -11.10
N VAL A 76 -1.95 -5.43 -10.98
CA VAL A 76 -1.55 -6.74 -10.47
C VAL A 76 -1.50 -7.77 -11.62
N ASP A 77 -0.71 -8.81 -11.41
CA ASP A 77 -0.73 -10.00 -12.25
C ASP A 77 -1.72 -11.01 -11.64
N LEU A 78 -2.70 -11.43 -12.44
CA LEU A 78 -3.67 -12.43 -11.99
C LEU A 78 -3.14 -13.86 -12.09
N ASN A 79 -2.03 -14.07 -12.82
CA ASN A 79 -1.50 -15.40 -13.14
C ASN A 79 -0.37 -15.86 -12.22
N ASN A 80 -0.26 -15.30 -11.01
CA ASN A 80 0.76 -15.72 -10.05
C ASN A 80 0.46 -17.18 -9.59
N GLU A 81 1.28 -18.13 -10.04
CA GLU A 81 1.27 -19.47 -9.48
C GLU A 81 1.70 -19.41 -8.01
N ALA A 82 0.83 -19.89 -7.14
CA ALA A 82 1.10 -19.92 -5.72
C ALA A 82 2.12 -21.03 -5.40
N VAL A 83 3.26 -20.67 -4.85
CA VAL A 83 4.29 -21.61 -4.40
C VAL A 83 4.22 -21.75 -2.89
N GLU A 84 3.88 -22.94 -2.41
CA GLU A 84 3.86 -23.22 -0.97
C GLU A 84 5.28 -23.33 -0.39
N SER A 85 5.41 -23.03 0.90
CA SER A 85 6.68 -23.12 1.65
C SER A 85 6.49 -23.77 3.01
N GLU A 86 7.57 -24.28 3.59
CA GLU A 86 7.53 -24.83 4.97
C GLU A 86 7.05 -23.79 5.97
N LEU A 87 7.49 -22.53 5.82
CA LEU A 87 7.05 -21.43 6.67
C LEU A 87 5.53 -21.19 6.56
N LEU A 88 4.96 -21.29 5.35
CA LEU A 88 3.52 -21.17 5.17
C LEU A 88 2.76 -22.27 5.91
N HIS A 89 3.22 -23.52 5.81
CA HIS A 89 2.60 -24.65 6.53
C HIS A 89 2.67 -24.44 8.05
N GLU A 90 3.84 -24.05 8.58
CA GLU A 90 3.99 -23.72 9.99
C GLU A 90 3.02 -22.63 10.45
N MET A 91 2.86 -21.57 9.65
CA MET A 91 1.95 -20.48 10.00
C MET A 91 0.47 -20.89 9.84
N LYS A 92 0.11 -21.70 8.86
CA LYS A 92 -1.24 -22.29 8.74
C LYS A 92 -1.62 -23.07 10.00
N GLU A 93 -0.73 -23.94 10.50
CA GLU A 93 -0.98 -24.69 11.73
C GLU A 93 -1.10 -23.80 12.98
N LYS A 94 -0.25 -22.80 13.10
CA LYS A 94 -0.26 -21.86 14.25
C LYS A 94 -1.49 -20.98 14.30
N LEU A 95 -2.02 -20.59 13.14
CA LEU A 95 -3.11 -19.63 13.00
C LEU A 95 -4.44 -20.31 12.73
N GLU A 96 -4.50 -21.64 12.66
CA GLU A 96 -5.73 -22.38 12.41
C GLU A 96 -6.83 -22.03 13.44
N GLY A 97 -7.99 -21.63 12.93
CA GLY A 97 -9.15 -21.27 13.76
C GLY A 97 -9.02 -19.96 14.52
N LYS A 98 -8.01 -19.13 14.22
CA LYS A 98 -7.79 -17.84 14.86
C LYS A 98 -8.15 -16.70 13.91
N LEU A 99 -8.54 -15.58 14.48
CA LEU A 99 -8.73 -14.33 13.73
C LEU A 99 -7.39 -13.60 13.61
N VAL A 100 -7.06 -13.18 12.41
CA VAL A 100 -5.73 -12.66 12.08
C VAL A 100 -5.83 -11.25 11.47
N VAL A 101 -5.20 -10.30 12.14
CA VAL A 101 -4.89 -8.98 11.57
C VAL A 101 -3.48 -9.01 11.02
N GLY A 102 -3.28 -8.58 9.79
CA GLY A 102 -1.97 -8.76 9.19
C GLY A 102 -1.50 -7.67 8.24
N TYR A 103 -0.17 -7.73 7.98
CA TYR A 103 0.52 -6.90 7.01
C TYR A 103 1.60 -7.72 6.29
N ILE A 104 1.76 -7.49 5.00
CA ILE A 104 2.81 -8.09 4.18
C ILE A 104 3.56 -6.97 3.46
N GLY A 105 4.85 -6.80 3.75
CA GLY A 105 5.66 -5.76 3.13
C GLY A 105 6.88 -5.34 3.93
N SER A 106 7.51 -4.22 3.53
CA SER A 106 8.67 -3.67 4.26
C SER A 106 8.22 -2.98 5.55
N LEU A 107 9.05 -3.03 6.59
CA LEU A 107 8.82 -2.39 7.89
C LEU A 107 9.48 -0.99 7.97
N ARG A 108 9.28 -0.17 6.92
CA ARG A 108 9.73 1.23 6.97
C ARG A 108 8.72 2.06 7.77
N GLU A 109 9.18 3.10 8.45
CA GLU A 109 8.32 4.01 9.24
C GLU A 109 7.09 4.52 8.46
N LEU A 110 7.26 4.76 7.16
CA LEU A 110 6.18 5.23 6.29
C LEU A 110 5.05 4.21 6.05
N GLU A 111 5.25 2.94 6.42
CA GLU A 111 4.21 1.90 6.32
C GLU A 111 3.32 1.85 7.58
N GLY A 112 3.80 2.37 8.73
CA GLY A 112 3.01 2.55 9.94
C GLY A 112 2.56 1.24 10.60
N VAL A 113 3.29 0.16 10.44
CA VAL A 113 2.95 -1.18 10.98
C VAL A 113 2.91 -1.18 12.51
N ASP A 114 3.64 -0.28 13.14
CA ASP A 114 3.61 0.03 14.57
C ASP A 114 2.21 0.48 15.03
N LEU A 115 1.51 1.31 14.27
CA LEU A 115 0.13 1.72 14.58
C LEU A 115 -0.85 0.53 14.52
N THR A 116 -0.62 -0.43 13.62
CA THR A 116 -1.39 -1.68 13.61
C THR A 116 -1.12 -2.51 14.87
N ALA A 117 0.14 -2.60 15.31
CA ALA A 117 0.47 -3.29 16.57
C ALA A 117 -0.19 -2.65 17.79
N GLU A 118 -0.25 -1.31 17.84
CA GLU A 118 -0.97 -0.57 18.88
C GLU A 118 -2.47 -0.89 18.87
N ALA A 119 -3.11 -0.91 17.69
CA ALA A 119 -4.52 -1.26 17.56
C ALA A 119 -4.79 -2.70 18.05
N VAL A 120 -3.91 -3.65 17.71
CA VAL A 120 -4.00 -5.04 18.22
C VAL A 120 -3.83 -5.09 19.75
N SER A 121 -2.98 -4.26 20.32
CA SER A 121 -2.83 -4.16 21.78
C SER A 121 -4.10 -3.65 22.45
N ILE A 122 -4.79 -2.68 21.84
CA ILE A 122 -6.09 -2.18 22.32
C ILE A 122 -7.12 -3.32 22.27
N LEU A 123 -7.24 -4.04 21.15
CA LEU A 123 -8.15 -5.18 20.98
C LEU A 123 -7.92 -6.25 22.05
N LYS A 124 -6.66 -6.63 22.28
CA LYS A 124 -6.29 -7.58 23.33
C LYS A 124 -6.72 -7.08 24.71
N SER A 125 -6.54 -5.79 25.02
CA SER A 125 -6.95 -5.21 26.30
C SER A 125 -8.46 -5.21 26.52
N GLN A 126 -9.23 -5.20 25.43
CA GLN A 126 -10.69 -5.32 25.40
C GLN A 126 -11.17 -6.78 25.44
N GLY A 127 -10.25 -7.75 25.45
CA GLY A 127 -10.56 -9.19 25.52
C GLY A 127 -10.85 -9.83 24.17
N VAL A 128 -10.54 -9.14 23.05
CA VAL A 128 -10.64 -9.72 21.70
C VAL A 128 -9.47 -10.67 21.47
N ASP A 129 -9.74 -11.92 21.13
CA ASP A 129 -8.72 -12.91 20.80
C ASP A 129 -8.32 -12.79 19.32
N VAL A 130 -7.21 -12.08 19.08
CA VAL A 130 -6.71 -11.77 17.74
C VAL A 130 -5.21 -11.99 17.66
N GLU A 131 -4.75 -12.56 16.56
CA GLU A 131 -3.34 -12.72 16.23
C GLU A 131 -2.87 -11.61 15.29
N PHE A 132 -1.62 -11.17 15.47
CA PHE A 132 -0.98 -10.18 14.62
C PHE A 132 0.07 -10.86 13.74
N PHE A 133 -0.16 -10.90 12.44
CA PHE A 133 0.72 -11.55 11.47
C PHE A 133 1.44 -10.53 10.59
N VAL A 134 2.77 -10.65 10.50
CA VAL A 134 3.59 -9.79 9.65
C VAL A 134 4.60 -10.62 8.86
N LEU A 135 4.52 -10.55 7.53
CA LEU A 135 5.54 -11.12 6.64
C LEU A 135 6.38 -9.98 6.05
N SER A 136 7.68 -9.97 6.36
CA SER A 136 8.57 -8.91 5.88
C SER A 136 10.00 -9.38 5.63
N SER A 137 10.84 -8.49 5.04
CA SER A 137 12.29 -8.65 5.05
C SER A 137 12.83 -8.56 6.48
N GLU A 138 14.07 -9.01 6.72
CA GLU A 138 14.70 -8.97 8.05
C GLU A 138 14.78 -7.57 8.67
N SER A 139 14.90 -6.55 7.81
CA SER A 139 15.02 -5.16 8.27
C SER A 139 13.75 -4.69 8.97
N GLY A 140 13.89 -4.23 10.21
CA GLY A 140 12.80 -3.71 11.04
C GLY A 140 12.08 -4.79 11.87
N GLN A 141 12.34 -6.09 11.65
CA GLN A 141 11.65 -7.15 12.40
C GLN A 141 12.00 -7.14 13.89
N THR A 142 13.27 -6.91 14.22
CA THR A 142 13.73 -6.87 15.62
C THR A 142 13.06 -5.72 16.36
N GLU A 143 13.05 -4.55 15.77
CA GLU A 143 12.42 -3.35 16.32
C GLU A 143 10.92 -3.57 16.54
N LEU A 144 10.24 -4.14 15.55
CA LEU A 144 8.81 -4.44 15.67
C LEU A 144 8.52 -5.49 16.74
N ARG A 145 9.34 -6.55 16.86
CA ARG A 145 9.20 -7.56 17.95
C ARG A 145 9.38 -6.94 19.33
N GLU A 146 10.37 -6.08 19.50
CA GLU A 146 10.58 -5.36 20.77
C GLU A 146 9.41 -4.43 21.08
N TYR A 147 8.88 -3.77 20.04
CA TYR A 147 7.71 -2.92 20.18
C TYR A 147 6.47 -3.72 20.59
N CYS A 148 6.16 -4.83 19.92
CA CYS A 148 5.08 -5.76 20.30
C CYS A 148 5.23 -6.27 21.73
N LYS A 149 6.47 -6.53 22.16
CA LYS A 149 6.75 -6.92 23.56
C LYS A 149 6.42 -5.78 24.53
N SER A 150 6.78 -4.55 24.21
CA SER A 150 6.46 -3.38 25.04
C SER A 150 4.97 -3.12 25.14
N LEU A 151 4.20 -3.45 24.10
CA LEU A 151 2.74 -3.37 24.05
C LEU A 151 2.03 -4.56 24.72
N GLY A 152 2.79 -5.59 25.18
CA GLY A 152 2.23 -6.78 25.79
C GLY A 152 1.52 -7.74 24.84
N ILE A 153 1.84 -7.70 23.54
CA ILE A 153 1.26 -8.57 22.50
C ILE A 153 2.26 -9.54 21.88
N ALA A 154 3.43 -9.72 22.47
CA ALA A 154 4.48 -10.60 21.90
C ALA A 154 4.02 -12.05 21.71
N ASP A 155 3.16 -12.54 22.59
CA ASP A 155 2.55 -13.87 22.55
C ASP A 155 1.51 -14.06 21.42
N LYS A 156 1.02 -12.96 20.87
CA LYS A 156 0.02 -12.87 19.78
C LYS A 156 0.63 -12.40 18.47
N SER A 157 1.95 -12.19 18.41
CA SER A 157 2.61 -11.58 17.25
C SER A 157 3.50 -12.57 16.51
N HIS A 158 3.23 -12.77 15.23
CA HIS A 158 3.97 -13.65 14.31
C HIS A 158 4.66 -12.81 13.25
N ILE A 159 5.89 -12.38 13.51
CA ILE A 159 6.69 -11.56 12.60
C ILE A 159 7.71 -12.48 11.93
N VAL A 160 7.54 -12.75 10.65
CA VAL A 160 8.26 -13.80 9.92
C VAL A 160 8.82 -13.32 8.57
N GLY A 161 9.56 -14.20 7.90
CA GLY A 161 10.21 -13.98 6.61
C GLY A 161 11.71 -13.64 6.75
N PRO A 162 12.40 -13.31 5.67
CA PRO A 162 11.87 -13.16 4.32
C PRO A 162 11.51 -14.48 3.63
N VAL A 163 10.69 -14.40 2.61
CA VAL A 163 10.44 -15.49 1.66
C VAL A 163 10.69 -14.98 0.24
N PRO A 164 11.00 -15.86 -0.75
CA PRO A 164 11.01 -15.51 -2.17
C PRO A 164 9.68 -14.91 -2.62
N HIS A 165 9.72 -13.99 -3.59
CA HIS A 165 8.53 -13.26 -4.03
C HIS A 165 7.39 -14.18 -4.50
N GLU A 166 7.71 -15.25 -5.19
CA GLU A 166 6.77 -16.27 -5.68
C GLU A 166 6.06 -17.04 -4.56
N GLN A 167 6.57 -16.98 -3.35
CA GLN A 167 5.97 -17.62 -2.17
C GLN A 167 5.11 -16.65 -1.33
N VAL A 168 5.03 -15.38 -1.69
CA VAL A 168 4.33 -14.35 -0.88
C VAL A 168 2.81 -14.48 -0.97
N ALA A 169 2.27 -14.74 -2.16
CA ALA A 169 0.84 -14.69 -2.41
C ALA A 169 0.00 -15.60 -1.48
N PRO A 170 0.38 -16.86 -1.17
CA PRO A 170 -0.40 -17.71 -0.28
C PRO A 170 -0.51 -17.21 1.16
N PHE A 171 0.41 -16.36 1.62
CA PHE A 171 0.34 -15.81 2.98
C PHE A 171 -0.81 -14.81 3.19
N TYR A 172 -1.32 -14.22 2.12
CA TYR A 172 -2.52 -13.37 2.24
C TYR A 172 -3.74 -14.17 2.74
N GLU A 173 -3.80 -15.48 2.45
CA GLU A 173 -4.88 -16.37 2.91
C GLU A 173 -4.93 -16.54 4.43
N LEU A 174 -3.82 -16.30 5.14
CA LEU A 174 -3.75 -16.34 6.59
C LEU A 174 -4.37 -15.13 7.27
N ILE A 175 -4.72 -14.09 6.53
CA ILE A 175 -5.12 -12.79 7.06
C ILE A 175 -6.62 -12.59 6.86
N ASP A 176 -7.33 -12.29 7.95
CA ASP A 176 -8.75 -11.90 7.91
C ASP A 176 -8.93 -10.42 7.59
N VAL A 177 -8.10 -9.58 8.21
CA VAL A 177 -8.11 -8.12 8.00
C VAL A 177 -6.70 -7.64 7.68
N PHE A 178 -6.50 -7.20 6.45
CA PHE A 178 -5.23 -6.63 5.99
C PHE A 178 -5.20 -5.13 6.26
N VAL A 179 -4.18 -4.65 6.98
CA VAL A 179 -4.12 -3.26 7.42
C VAL A 179 -2.98 -2.50 6.76
N VAL A 180 -3.27 -1.29 6.27
CA VAL A 180 -2.30 -0.33 5.73
C VAL A 180 -2.40 0.98 6.53
N SER A 181 -1.67 1.06 7.63
CA SER A 181 -1.75 2.13 8.64
C SER A 181 -0.75 3.27 8.41
N ARG A 182 -0.57 3.70 7.17
CA ARG A 182 0.42 4.71 6.81
C ARG A 182 0.22 6.03 7.56
N PRO A 183 1.30 6.61 8.16
CA PRO A 183 1.24 7.90 8.83
C PRO A 183 1.07 9.05 7.82
N ASP A 184 0.65 10.21 8.31
CA ASP A 184 0.45 11.42 7.52
C ASP A 184 1.79 12.09 7.19
N THR A 185 2.30 11.83 6.01
CA THR A 185 3.48 12.46 5.43
C THR A 185 3.20 12.89 3.99
N GLN A 186 4.01 13.80 3.45
CA GLN A 186 3.81 14.21 2.06
C GLN A 186 3.93 13.03 1.07
N VAL A 187 4.85 12.09 1.32
CA VAL A 187 4.99 10.92 0.43
C VAL A 187 3.81 9.96 0.53
N THR A 188 3.27 9.73 1.72
CA THR A 188 2.13 8.82 1.93
C THR A 188 0.81 9.41 1.43
N ARG A 189 0.70 10.74 1.40
CA ARG A 189 -0.42 11.46 0.77
C ARG A 189 -0.43 11.35 -0.76
N LEU A 190 0.74 11.18 -1.39
CA LEU A 190 0.89 11.28 -2.84
C LEU A 190 1.10 9.93 -3.54
N VAL A 191 1.68 8.94 -2.86
CA VAL A 191 2.15 7.70 -3.49
C VAL A 191 1.34 6.50 -3.06
N THR A 192 0.64 5.88 -4.02
CA THR A 192 -0.11 4.64 -3.81
C THR A 192 0.83 3.44 -3.61
N PRO A 193 0.66 2.63 -2.55
CA PRO A 193 1.39 1.38 -2.37
C PRO A 193 0.82 0.25 -3.25
N LEU A 194 1.60 -0.81 -3.49
CA LEU A 194 1.16 -2.00 -4.21
C LEU A 194 0.45 -3.02 -3.31
N LYS A 195 0.81 -3.10 -2.04
CA LYS A 195 0.36 -4.15 -1.11
C LYS A 195 -1.17 -4.24 -0.91
N PRO A 196 -1.93 -3.13 -0.85
CA PRO A 196 -3.39 -3.24 -0.83
C PRO A 196 -3.97 -3.99 -2.04
N PHE A 197 -3.40 -3.77 -3.24
CA PHE A 197 -3.88 -4.45 -4.44
C PHE A 197 -3.69 -5.97 -4.37
N GLU A 198 -2.56 -6.44 -3.82
CA GLU A 198 -2.29 -7.85 -3.62
C GLU A 198 -3.26 -8.47 -2.59
N ALA A 199 -3.56 -7.76 -1.49
CA ALA A 199 -4.52 -8.18 -0.49
C ALA A 199 -5.96 -8.22 -1.05
N MET A 200 -6.37 -7.19 -1.81
CA MET A 200 -7.66 -7.13 -2.49
C MET A 200 -7.80 -8.25 -3.53
N GLN A 201 -6.73 -8.52 -4.32
CA GLN A 201 -6.69 -9.64 -5.26
C GLN A 201 -6.91 -10.99 -4.57
N SER A 202 -6.40 -11.14 -3.34
CA SER A 202 -6.57 -12.35 -2.52
C SER A 202 -7.91 -12.39 -1.78
N GLY A 203 -8.82 -11.45 -2.06
CA GLY A 203 -10.15 -11.41 -1.45
C GLY A 203 -10.14 -11.07 0.05
N ARG A 204 -9.11 -10.36 0.51
CA ARG A 204 -9.02 -9.96 1.92
C ARG A 204 -9.74 -8.66 2.19
N ALA A 205 -10.39 -8.56 3.36
CA ALA A 205 -10.90 -7.27 3.84
C ALA A 205 -9.73 -6.33 4.13
N VAL A 206 -9.73 -5.14 3.53
CA VAL A 206 -8.65 -4.17 3.65
C VAL A 206 -9.08 -2.96 4.47
N VAL A 207 -8.27 -2.57 5.46
CA VAL A 207 -8.44 -1.34 6.26
C VAL A 207 -7.25 -0.44 6.00
N MET A 208 -7.51 0.82 5.62
CA MET A 208 -6.45 1.77 5.29
C MET A 208 -6.65 3.12 6.00
N SER A 209 -5.54 3.81 6.28
CA SER A 209 -5.61 5.21 6.73
C SER A 209 -6.22 6.10 5.63
N ASP A 210 -7.08 7.05 6.04
CA ASP A 210 -7.76 7.98 5.11
C ASP A 210 -6.76 9.03 4.59
N LEU A 211 -5.90 8.59 3.68
CA LEU A 211 -4.96 9.41 2.94
C LEU A 211 -5.39 9.53 1.48
N PRO A 212 -5.20 10.67 0.81
CA PRO A 212 -5.64 10.86 -0.57
C PRO A 212 -5.22 9.74 -1.53
N ALA A 213 -3.97 9.27 -1.43
CA ALA A 213 -3.45 8.19 -2.27
C ALA A 213 -4.04 6.81 -1.94
N LEU A 214 -4.55 6.60 -0.74
CA LEU A 214 -5.21 5.35 -0.32
C LEU A 214 -6.71 5.40 -0.61
N ALA A 215 -7.34 6.55 -0.43
CA ALA A 215 -8.75 6.76 -0.75
C ALA A 215 -9.06 6.65 -2.27
N GLU A 216 -8.04 6.69 -3.13
CA GLU A 216 -8.19 6.38 -4.56
C GLU A 216 -8.30 4.88 -4.86
N ILE A 217 -7.92 4.02 -3.89
CA ILE A 217 -7.81 2.56 -4.10
C ILE A 217 -9.11 1.87 -3.73
N ILE A 218 -9.79 2.35 -2.69
CA ILE A 218 -11.01 1.70 -2.16
C ILE A 218 -12.19 2.67 -2.11
N GLU A 219 -13.38 2.12 -2.26
CA GLU A 219 -14.64 2.76 -1.90
C GLU A 219 -15.01 2.33 -0.47
N ASN A 220 -15.03 3.34 0.45
CA ASN A 220 -15.19 3.09 1.86
C ASN A 220 -16.53 2.43 2.20
N GLY A 221 -16.49 1.25 2.79
CA GLY A 221 -17.66 0.43 3.14
C GLY A 221 -18.11 -0.53 2.04
N GLU A 222 -17.54 -0.45 0.83
CA GLU A 222 -17.86 -1.33 -0.31
C GLU A 222 -16.70 -2.24 -0.71
N THR A 223 -15.50 -1.70 -0.96
CA THR A 223 -14.32 -2.47 -1.35
C THR A 223 -13.21 -2.45 -0.30
N GLY A 224 -13.47 -1.87 0.85
CA GLY A 224 -12.57 -1.76 2.00
C GLY A 224 -13.06 -0.74 3.01
N ARG A 225 -12.27 -0.49 4.05
CA ARG A 225 -12.60 0.49 5.09
C ARG A 225 -11.49 1.53 5.23
N LEU A 226 -11.89 2.78 5.40
CA LEU A 226 -10.99 3.88 5.76
C LEU A 226 -11.16 4.25 7.24
N TYR A 227 -10.05 4.61 7.89
CA TYR A 227 -10.06 5.17 9.24
C TYR A 227 -9.27 6.48 9.28
N PRO A 228 -9.58 7.41 10.20
CA PRO A 228 -8.87 8.69 10.32
C PRO A 228 -7.38 8.48 10.58
N VAL A 229 -6.52 9.14 9.80
CA VAL A 229 -5.06 8.97 9.86
C VAL A 229 -4.51 9.19 11.26
N GLY A 230 -3.75 8.22 11.77
CA GLY A 230 -3.11 8.29 13.09
C GLY A 230 -4.05 8.06 14.28
N ASP A 231 -5.34 7.85 14.05
CA ASP A 231 -6.31 7.53 15.11
C ASP A 231 -6.33 6.00 15.33
N VAL A 232 -5.47 5.55 16.25
CA VAL A 232 -5.31 4.11 16.55
C VAL A 232 -6.55 3.52 17.22
N GLU A 233 -7.30 4.32 17.99
CA GLU A 233 -8.56 3.87 18.60
C GLU A 233 -9.61 3.60 17.53
N LYS A 234 -9.74 4.50 16.52
CA LYS A 234 -10.62 4.27 15.38
C LYS A 234 -10.16 3.11 14.51
N LEU A 235 -8.85 2.92 14.35
CA LEU A 235 -8.32 1.72 13.67
C LEU A 235 -8.75 0.45 14.41
N SER A 236 -8.61 0.41 15.74
CA SER A 236 -9.04 -0.69 16.59
C SER A 236 -10.54 -0.96 16.44
N ASP A 237 -11.39 0.09 16.52
CA ASP A 237 -12.85 -0.02 16.37
C ASP A 237 -13.23 -0.67 15.01
N VAL A 238 -12.63 -0.21 13.91
CA VAL A 238 -12.90 -0.72 12.55
C VAL A 238 -12.42 -2.17 12.40
N ILE A 239 -11.26 -2.50 12.96
CA ILE A 239 -10.77 -3.88 12.95
C ILE A 239 -11.72 -4.78 13.75
N GLN A 240 -12.14 -4.38 14.94
CA GLN A 240 -13.07 -5.16 15.78
C GLN A 240 -14.39 -5.42 15.05
N GLU A 241 -15.00 -4.38 14.47
CA GLU A 241 -16.24 -4.53 13.67
C GLU A 241 -16.08 -5.61 12.60
N LEU A 242 -14.95 -5.62 11.89
CA LEU A 242 -14.71 -6.62 10.84
C LEU A 242 -14.38 -8.01 11.41
N LEU A 243 -13.70 -8.12 12.55
CA LEU A 243 -13.42 -9.42 13.17
C LEU A 243 -14.70 -10.09 13.69
N GLU A 244 -15.67 -9.30 14.17
CA GLU A 244 -16.95 -9.77 14.69
C GLU A 244 -17.97 -10.13 13.58
N ASP A 245 -17.81 -9.58 12.37
CA ASP A 245 -18.71 -9.79 11.22
C ASP A 245 -18.02 -10.49 10.04
N GLU A 246 -18.02 -11.82 10.04
CA GLU A 246 -17.45 -12.64 8.95
C GLU A 246 -18.13 -12.35 7.60
N ALA A 247 -19.45 -12.16 7.60
CA ALA A 247 -20.19 -11.89 6.37
C ALA A 247 -19.76 -10.55 5.75
N LYS A 248 -19.55 -9.53 6.58
CA LYS A 248 -19.05 -8.22 6.12
C LYS A 248 -17.62 -8.30 5.62
N ARG A 249 -16.72 -9.07 6.29
CA ARG A 249 -15.36 -9.31 5.79
C ARG A 249 -15.39 -9.97 4.42
N ALA A 250 -16.20 -11.02 4.26
CA ALA A 250 -16.33 -11.71 2.98
C ALA A 250 -16.92 -10.81 1.88
N GLU A 251 -17.93 -10.00 2.19
CA GLU A 251 -18.52 -9.03 1.27
C GLU A 251 -17.46 -8.04 0.77
N LEU A 252 -16.74 -7.37 1.68
CA LEU A 252 -15.69 -6.39 1.33
C LEU A 252 -14.57 -7.03 0.51
N GLY A 253 -14.12 -8.23 0.90
CA GLY A 253 -13.07 -8.96 0.19
C GLY A 253 -13.47 -9.34 -1.22
N ASN A 254 -14.69 -9.87 -1.41
CA ASN A 254 -15.21 -10.26 -2.72
C ASN A 254 -15.40 -9.03 -3.63
N ASN A 255 -15.94 -7.94 -3.10
CA ASN A 255 -16.10 -6.70 -3.85
C ASN A 255 -14.74 -6.13 -4.26
N ALA A 256 -13.77 -6.13 -3.35
CA ALA A 256 -12.41 -5.68 -3.61
C ALA A 256 -11.75 -6.53 -4.71
N GLN A 257 -11.87 -7.86 -4.65
CA GLN A 257 -11.32 -8.77 -5.65
C GLN A 257 -11.95 -8.55 -7.03
N SER A 258 -13.27 -8.39 -7.09
CA SER A 258 -13.99 -8.10 -8.34
C SER A 258 -13.49 -6.78 -8.94
N TRP A 259 -13.41 -5.72 -8.11
CA TRP A 259 -12.95 -4.42 -8.54
C TRP A 259 -11.49 -4.45 -9.08
N ILE A 260 -10.58 -5.18 -8.41
CA ILE A 260 -9.18 -5.35 -8.86
C ILE A 260 -9.15 -6.05 -10.22
N THR A 261 -9.91 -7.13 -10.37
CA THR A 261 -9.96 -7.91 -11.62
C THR A 261 -10.46 -7.09 -12.80
N GLU A 262 -11.40 -6.19 -12.57
CA GLU A 262 -11.99 -5.35 -13.61
C GLU A 262 -11.11 -4.12 -13.95
N ASN A 263 -10.46 -3.53 -12.93
CA ASN A 263 -9.89 -2.19 -13.04
C ASN A 263 -8.36 -2.11 -12.90
N ARG A 264 -7.70 -3.18 -12.40
CA ARG A 264 -6.27 -3.11 -12.01
C ARG A 264 -5.45 -4.31 -12.50
N THR A 265 -5.84 -4.90 -13.62
CA THR A 265 -5.01 -5.88 -14.34
C THR A 265 -4.11 -5.18 -15.37
N TRP A 266 -2.99 -5.79 -15.73
CA TRP A 266 -2.15 -5.26 -16.80
C TRP A 266 -2.91 -5.10 -18.12
N GLU A 267 -3.86 -6.02 -18.43
CA GLU A 267 -4.71 -5.91 -19.62
C GLU A 267 -5.65 -4.71 -19.58
N SER A 268 -6.17 -4.36 -18.40
CA SER A 268 -7.05 -3.20 -18.24
C SER A 268 -6.29 -1.88 -18.35
N VAL A 269 -5.06 -1.79 -17.80
CA VAL A 269 -4.32 -0.52 -17.73
C VAL A 269 -3.41 -0.25 -18.93
N VAL A 270 -2.99 -1.27 -19.68
CA VAL A 270 -2.08 -1.10 -20.84
C VAL A 270 -2.67 -0.22 -21.94
N LYS A 271 -3.99 -0.14 -22.03
CA LYS A 271 -4.70 0.74 -22.99
C LYS A 271 -4.35 2.21 -22.78
N GLU A 272 -4.22 2.62 -21.52
CA GLU A 272 -3.82 3.99 -21.17
C GLU A 272 -2.36 4.27 -21.53
N VAL A 273 -1.48 3.25 -21.40
CA VAL A 273 -0.09 3.35 -21.88
C VAL A 273 -0.05 3.56 -23.40
N ILE A 274 -0.78 2.73 -24.13
CA ILE A 274 -0.88 2.84 -25.59
C ILE A 274 -1.42 4.22 -25.99
N HIS A 275 -2.43 4.70 -25.30
CA HIS A 275 -2.99 6.05 -25.51
C HIS A 275 -1.92 7.13 -25.31
N ALA A 276 -1.18 7.09 -24.17
CA ALA A 276 -0.11 8.05 -23.88
C ALA A 276 0.96 8.11 -24.99
N TYR A 277 1.34 6.95 -25.55
CA TYR A 277 2.31 6.89 -26.63
C TYR A 277 1.74 7.30 -27.99
N SER A 278 0.45 7.05 -28.24
CA SER A 278 -0.20 7.46 -29.50
C SER A 278 -0.24 8.98 -29.68
N LEU A 279 -0.35 9.73 -28.59
CA LEU A 279 -0.32 11.19 -28.61
C LEU A 279 1.02 11.76 -29.09
N LEU A 280 2.11 11.01 -28.93
CA LEU A 280 3.45 11.42 -29.36
C LEU A 280 3.69 11.19 -30.87
N SER A 281 2.94 10.29 -31.49
CA SER A 281 3.09 9.95 -32.92
C SER A 281 2.38 10.96 -33.83
N THR A 282 1.56 11.83 -33.28
CA THR A 282 0.76 12.83 -34.02
C THR A 282 1.33 14.26 -33.96
N SER A 283 2.46 14.44 -33.26
CA SER A 283 3.18 15.71 -33.10
C SER A 283 4.47 15.70 -33.93
#